data_f8cc3601ce769a6362e56654097b56fa
#
_entry.id   f8cc3601ce769a6362e56654097b56fa
#
_cell.length_a   1.000
_cell.length_b   1.000
_cell.length_c   1.000
_cell.angle_alpha   90.00
_cell.angle_beta   90.00
_cell.angle_gamma   90.00
#
_symmetry.space_group_name_H-M   'P 1'
#
loop_
_entity.id
_entity.type
_entity.pdbx_description
1 polymer ?
#
loop_
_entity_poly.entity_id
_entity_poly.type
_entity_poly.pdbx_seq_one_letter_code
_entity_poly.pdbx_strand_id
1 'polypeptide(L)'
;MALADVQGTTLLDRHSLALIGRSLALRGECLFLIREQGLIPCSDWDLATVNGKPKAYRVSISEAGGGRTQTALAGEVLHLRIGSDPVAPWIGTAPLRRSSLTAGMLQAVETALAEVFENAPIGSQIVPYPESPDTDLETLGRGFRGRRGRVLMRESVSVAAAGGPAPTVDWRPADVSPDLSKAMTRETLEAARNSICGVFGVLPALFASNAQGPLVREAQRHLAGWTLQPIAMLIAEEASAKLGSDVMIDVLRPVQAYDAGGRARALATIVQALSQAKEAGLAPGDLNAALTLVNWGPEDGAA
;
A
#
# COMPACT_ATOMS: atom_id res chain seq x y z
N MET A 1 4.20 -2.11 -11.36
CA MET A 1 3.56 -2.81 -12.51
C MET A 1 3.39 -1.91 -13.74
N ALA A 2 2.74 -0.76 -13.68
CA ALA A 2 2.52 0.12 -14.86
C ALA A 2 3.79 0.60 -15.60
N LEU A 3 4.96 0.45 -15.00
CA LEU A 3 6.27 0.74 -15.61
C LEU A 3 7.02 -0.52 -16.07
N ALA A 4 6.42 -1.71 -15.94
CA ALA A 4 7.03 -2.95 -16.39
C ALA A 4 7.26 -2.94 -17.90
N ASP A 5 8.35 -3.55 -18.32
CA ASP A 5 8.64 -3.84 -19.72
C ASP A 5 7.91 -5.15 -20.11
N VAL A 6 7.05 -5.08 -21.11
CA VAL A 6 6.23 -6.21 -21.57
C VAL A 6 6.62 -6.55 -23.01
N GLN A 7 6.95 -7.81 -23.22
CA GLN A 7 7.26 -8.36 -24.54
C GLN A 7 6.29 -9.49 -24.89
N GLY A 8 6.08 -9.74 -26.16
CA GLY A 8 5.24 -10.84 -26.66
C GLY A 8 3.74 -10.54 -26.77
N THR A 9 3.24 -9.40 -26.22
CA THR A 9 1.84 -9.01 -26.36
C THR A 9 1.64 -7.51 -26.27
N THR A 10 0.67 -6.98 -27.00
CA THR A 10 0.21 -5.58 -26.89
C THR A 10 -1.01 -5.43 -25.98
N LEU A 11 -1.63 -6.54 -25.55
CA LEU A 11 -2.85 -6.53 -24.75
C LEU A 11 -2.60 -6.12 -23.28
N LEU A 12 -1.39 -6.33 -22.78
CA LEU A 12 -0.95 -5.93 -21.45
C LEU A 12 -0.29 -4.55 -21.48
N ASP A 13 -1.05 -3.55 -21.87
CA ASP A 13 -0.59 -2.16 -21.87
C ASP A 13 -0.44 -1.59 -20.46
N ARG A 14 0.07 -0.37 -20.35
CA ARG A 14 0.29 0.30 -19.05
C ARG A 14 -0.99 0.45 -18.23
N HIS A 15 -2.13 0.69 -18.90
CA HIS A 15 -3.42 0.83 -18.22
C HIS A 15 -3.89 -0.50 -17.65
N SER A 16 -3.84 -1.56 -18.43
CA SER A 16 -4.16 -2.93 -18.01
C SER A 16 -3.27 -3.37 -16.85
N LEU A 17 -1.95 -3.12 -16.91
CA LEU A 17 -1.03 -3.43 -15.83
C LEU A 17 -1.31 -2.63 -14.55
N ALA A 18 -1.74 -1.37 -14.66
CA ALA A 18 -2.14 -0.57 -13.51
C ALA A 18 -3.41 -1.14 -12.84
N LEU A 19 -4.41 -1.52 -13.64
CA LEU A 19 -5.62 -2.18 -13.15
C LEU A 19 -5.32 -3.53 -12.50
N ILE A 20 -4.49 -4.35 -13.12
CA ILE A 20 -4.02 -5.63 -12.57
C ILE A 20 -3.34 -5.39 -11.22
N GLY A 21 -2.35 -4.50 -11.17
CA GLY A 21 -1.61 -4.21 -9.94
C GLY A 21 -2.53 -3.75 -8.79
N ARG A 22 -3.49 -2.86 -9.10
CA ARG A 22 -4.48 -2.39 -8.13
C ARG A 22 -5.41 -3.52 -7.65
N SER A 23 -5.91 -4.34 -8.56
CA SER A 23 -6.82 -5.44 -8.23
C SER A 23 -6.13 -6.51 -7.40
N LEU A 24 -4.90 -6.89 -7.76
CA LEU A 24 -4.10 -7.84 -7.00
C LEU A 24 -3.78 -7.31 -5.59
N ALA A 25 -3.48 -6.03 -5.44
CA ALA A 25 -3.23 -5.42 -4.14
C ALA A 25 -4.48 -5.39 -3.25
N LEU A 26 -5.66 -5.10 -3.80
CA LEU A 26 -6.90 -4.92 -3.05
C LEU A 26 -7.70 -6.22 -2.85
N ARG A 27 -7.73 -7.08 -3.88
CA ARG A 27 -8.54 -8.31 -3.89
C ARG A 27 -7.70 -9.59 -3.86
N GLY A 28 -6.43 -9.53 -4.27
CA GLY A 28 -5.57 -10.69 -4.46
C GLY A 28 -5.78 -11.39 -5.79
N GLU A 29 -6.77 -10.98 -6.56
CA GLU A 29 -7.09 -11.56 -7.86
C GLU A 29 -7.76 -10.55 -8.78
N CYS A 30 -7.68 -10.80 -10.08
CA CYS A 30 -8.43 -10.08 -11.10
C CYS A 30 -8.69 -10.98 -12.30
N LEU A 31 -9.74 -10.66 -13.03
CA LEU A 31 -10.20 -11.43 -14.15
C LEU A 31 -10.51 -10.52 -15.34
N PHE A 32 -9.99 -10.90 -16.48
CA PHE A 32 -10.27 -10.24 -17.75
C PHE A 32 -10.82 -11.23 -18.76
N LEU A 33 -11.80 -10.82 -19.51
CA LEU A 33 -12.28 -11.55 -20.64
C LEU A 33 -11.40 -11.20 -21.85
N ILE A 34 -10.86 -12.20 -22.53
CA ILE A 34 -10.02 -12.04 -23.71
C ILE A 34 -10.92 -11.85 -24.94
N ARG A 35 -10.70 -10.77 -25.68
CA ARG A 35 -11.38 -10.48 -26.95
C ARG A 35 -10.35 -10.01 -27.97
N GLU A 36 -10.69 -10.09 -29.25
CA GLU A 36 -9.83 -9.62 -30.35
C GLU A 36 -9.43 -8.15 -30.18
N GLN A 37 -10.30 -7.34 -29.61
CA GLN A 37 -10.09 -5.90 -29.42
C GLN A 37 -9.33 -5.54 -28.12
N GLY A 38 -9.06 -6.52 -27.24
CA GLY A 38 -8.39 -6.25 -25.97
C GLY A 38 -8.89 -7.08 -24.79
N LEU A 39 -8.42 -6.72 -23.61
CA LEU A 39 -8.79 -7.31 -22.34
C LEU A 39 -9.94 -6.52 -21.71
N ILE A 40 -11.09 -7.17 -21.47
CA ILE A 40 -12.25 -6.55 -20.81
C ILE A 40 -12.21 -6.90 -19.32
N PRO A 41 -12.06 -5.92 -18.42
CA PRO A 41 -12.04 -6.19 -16.98
C PRO A 41 -13.41 -6.66 -16.49
N CYS A 42 -13.42 -7.73 -15.70
CA CYS A 42 -14.63 -8.26 -15.07
C CYS A 42 -14.73 -7.73 -13.63
N SER A 43 -15.90 -7.24 -13.27
CA SER A 43 -16.15 -6.69 -11.93
C SER A 43 -16.37 -7.78 -10.89
N ASP A 44 -16.99 -8.90 -11.31
CA ASP A 44 -17.29 -10.04 -10.46
C ASP A 44 -17.33 -11.32 -11.29
N TRP A 45 -17.18 -12.49 -10.65
CA TRP A 45 -17.24 -13.79 -11.30
C TRP A 45 -17.51 -14.92 -10.33
N ASP A 46 -18.23 -15.92 -10.84
CA ASP A 46 -18.34 -17.26 -10.27
C ASP A 46 -17.55 -18.23 -11.16
N LEU A 47 -16.92 -19.24 -10.58
CA LEU A 47 -16.19 -20.22 -11.36
C LEU A 47 -16.65 -21.65 -11.04
N ALA A 48 -16.67 -22.49 -12.06
CA ALA A 48 -16.85 -23.92 -11.95
C ALA A 48 -15.50 -24.62 -12.11
N THR A 49 -15.17 -25.54 -11.18
CA THR A 49 -13.95 -26.32 -11.21
C THR A 49 -14.20 -27.77 -11.55
N VAL A 50 -13.28 -28.40 -12.24
CA VAL A 50 -13.23 -29.85 -12.47
C VAL A 50 -11.82 -30.32 -12.14
N ASN A 51 -11.69 -31.31 -11.29
CA ASN A 51 -10.40 -31.82 -10.81
C ASN A 51 -9.49 -30.70 -10.25
N GLY A 52 -10.07 -29.76 -9.51
CA GLY A 52 -9.34 -28.63 -8.91
C GLY A 52 -8.88 -27.53 -9.89
N LYS A 53 -9.24 -27.63 -11.17
CA LYS A 53 -8.90 -26.63 -12.20
C LYS A 53 -10.14 -25.87 -12.66
N PRO A 54 -10.04 -24.56 -12.91
CA PRO A 54 -11.12 -23.78 -13.51
C PRO A 54 -11.53 -24.34 -14.89
N LYS A 55 -12.83 -24.54 -15.12
CA LYS A 55 -13.38 -25.00 -16.38
C LYS A 55 -14.20 -23.93 -17.11
N ALA A 56 -15.05 -23.22 -16.36
CA ALA A 56 -15.89 -22.17 -16.90
C ALA A 56 -16.11 -21.08 -15.85
N TYR A 57 -16.40 -19.88 -16.33
CA TYR A 57 -16.65 -18.70 -15.54
C TYR A 57 -17.99 -18.09 -15.92
N ARG A 58 -18.73 -17.62 -14.93
CA ARG A 58 -19.84 -16.70 -15.12
C ARG A 58 -19.32 -15.33 -14.73
N VAL A 59 -19.09 -14.47 -15.70
CA VAL A 59 -18.45 -13.17 -15.50
C VAL A 59 -19.44 -12.03 -15.58
N SER A 60 -19.29 -11.05 -14.70
CA SER A 60 -20.03 -9.79 -14.73
C SER A 60 -19.12 -8.68 -15.21
N ILE A 61 -19.58 -7.92 -16.20
CA ILE A 61 -18.86 -6.80 -16.81
C ILE A 61 -19.64 -5.54 -16.46
N SER A 62 -18.99 -4.58 -15.81
CA SER A 62 -19.57 -3.26 -15.53
C SER A 62 -19.37 -2.34 -16.72
N GLU A 63 -20.44 -1.75 -17.22
CA GLU A 63 -20.43 -0.77 -18.31
C GLU A 63 -21.21 0.49 -17.89
N ALA A 64 -20.81 1.65 -18.40
CA ALA A 64 -21.55 2.87 -18.18
C ALA A 64 -22.95 2.74 -18.81
N GLY A 65 -23.99 2.89 -18.01
CA GLY A 65 -25.38 2.68 -18.47
C GLY A 65 -25.95 1.29 -18.25
N GLY A 66 -25.21 0.36 -17.66
CA GLY A 66 -25.67 -0.98 -17.27
C GLY A 66 -24.60 -2.04 -17.52
N GLY A 67 -24.58 -3.05 -16.66
CA GLY A 67 -23.67 -4.18 -16.78
C GLY A 67 -24.32 -5.36 -17.50
N ARG A 68 -23.50 -6.33 -17.90
CA ARG A 68 -23.95 -7.62 -18.45
C ARG A 68 -23.24 -8.78 -17.79
N THR A 69 -23.92 -9.90 -17.72
CA THR A 69 -23.35 -11.17 -17.26
C THR A 69 -23.29 -12.16 -18.40
N GLN A 70 -22.19 -12.86 -18.54
CA GLN A 70 -22.03 -13.88 -19.56
C GLN A 70 -21.21 -15.07 -19.06
N THR A 71 -21.32 -16.21 -19.72
CA THR A 71 -20.49 -17.38 -19.45
C THR A 71 -19.30 -17.38 -20.39
N ALA A 72 -18.11 -17.72 -19.87
CA ALA A 72 -16.88 -17.85 -20.63
C ALA A 72 -16.16 -19.14 -20.24
N LEU A 73 -15.47 -19.75 -21.18
CA LEU A 73 -14.60 -20.90 -20.92
C LEU A 73 -13.30 -20.45 -20.27
N ALA A 74 -12.62 -21.35 -19.59
CA ALA A 74 -11.34 -21.04 -18.93
C ALA A 74 -10.26 -20.53 -19.91
N GLY A 75 -10.29 -20.93 -21.19
CA GLY A 75 -9.38 -20.43 -22.21
C GLY A 75 -9.68 -19.01 -22.71
N GLU A 76 -10.91 -18.52 -22.48
CA GLU A 76 -11.34 -17.18 -22.90
C GLU A 76 -11.10 -16.11 -21.83
N VAL A 77 -10.53 -16.50 -20.69
CA VAL A 77 -10.40 -15.63 -19.50
C VAL A 77 -8.96 -15.62 -19.02
N LEU A 78 -8.43 -14.45 -18.81
CA LEU A 78 -7.16 -14.25 -18.09
C LEU A 78 -7.49 -14.06 -16.60
N HIS A 79 -7.21 -15.08 -15.78
CA HIS A 79 -7.46 -15.05 -14.34
C HIS A 79 -6.14 -15.00 -13.54
N LEU A 80 -5.79 -13.84 -13.08
CA LEU A 80 -4.56 -13.57 -12.33
C LEU A 80 -4.81 -13.62 -10.84
N ARG A 81 -3.96 -14.35 -10.10
CA ARG A 81 -4.14 -14.61 -8.66
C ARG A 81 -2.81 -14.54 -7.93
N ILE A 82 -2.85 -14.01 -6.71
CA ILE A 82 -1.73 -14.05 -5.76
C ILE A 82 -2.23 -14.55 -4.41
N GLY A 83 -1.34 -15.13 -3.61
CA GLY A 83 -1.68 -15.60 -2.27
C GLY A 83 -2.78 -16.67 -2.26
N SER A 84 -2.77 -17.59 -3.24
CA SER A 84 -3.77 -18.66 -3.33
C SER A 84 -3.75 -19.55 -2.09
N ASP A 85 -4.95 -19.92 -1.63
CA ASP A 85 -5.14 -20.84 -0.51
C ASP A 85 -4.88 -22.28 -0.97
N PRO A 86 -4.11 -23.09 -0.24
CA PRO A 86 -3.91 -24.51 -0.56
C PRO A 86 -5.22 -25.32 -0.66
N VAL A 87 -6.26 -24.95 0.09
CA VAL A 87 -7.58 -25.60 0.06
C VAL A 87 -8.40 -25.15 -1.15
N ALA A 88 -8.23 -23.89 -1.60
CA ALA A 88 -8.93 -23.32 -2.72
C ALA A 88 -7.93 -22.62 -3.69
N PRO A 89 -7.09 -23.37 -4.40
CA PRO A 89 -6.00 -22.82 -5.20
C PRO A 89 -6.47 -21.96 -6.39
N TRP A 90 -7.75 -22.00 -6.69
CA TRP A 90 -8.39 -21.19 -7.72
C TRP A 90 -8.86 -19.81 -7.24
N ILE A 91 -8.68 -19.49 -5.96
CA ILE A 91 -9.02 -18.19 -5.35
C ILE A 91 -7.75 -17.47 -4.96
N GLY A 92 -7.64 -16.19 -5.31
CA GLY A 92 -6.59 -15.30 -4.84
C GLY A 92 -6.95 -14.67 -3.49
N THR A 93 -5.96 -14.26 -2.74
CA THR A 93 -6.14 -13.62 -1.44
C THR A 93 -5.39 -12.29 -1.39
N ALA A 94 -6.10 -11.23 -1.03
CA ALA A 94 -5.50 -9.90 -0.87
C ALA A 94 -4.35 -9.93 0.15
N PRO A 95 -3.21 -9.31 -0.14
CA PRO A 95 -2.10 -9.24 0.81
C PRO A 95 -2.52 -8.71 2.18
N LEU A 96 -3.41 -7.72 2.23
CA LEU A 96 -3.89 -7.10 3.46
C LEU A 96 -4.62 -8.07 4.40
N ARG A 97 -5.19 -9.17 3.87
CA ARG A 97 -5.82 -10.20 4.73
C ARG A 97 -4.85 -10.83 5.74
N ARG A 98 -3.56 -10.87 5.42
CA ARG A 98 -2.52 -11.35 6.33
C ARG A 98 -2.31 -10.43 7.54
N SER A 99 -2.66 -9.15 7.42
CA SER A 99 -2.59 -8.13 8.48
C SER A 99 -3.96 -7.57 8.84
N SER A 100 -5.02 -8.37 8.72
CA SER A 100 -6.39 -7.88 8.94
C SER A 100 -6.61 -7.33 10.35
N LEU A 101 -6.04 -7.97 11.36
CA LEU A 101 -6.10 -7.48 12.75
C LEU A 101 -5.36 -6.14 12.91
N THR A 102 -4.18 -6.00 12.31
CA THR A 102 -3.42 -4.74 12.34
C THR A 102 -4.14 -3.63 11.59
N ALA A 103 -4.75 -3.94 10.45
CA ALA A 103 -5.55 -2.98 9.69
C ALA A 103 -6.79 -2.53 10.48
N GLY A 104 -7.48 -3.47 11.15
CA GLY A 104 -8.61 -3.15 12.04
C GLY A 104 -8.19 -2.31 13.25
N MET A 105 -7.04 -2.63 13.86
CA MET A 105 -6.47 -1.82 14.94
C MET A 105 -6.13 -0.40 14.46
N LEU A 106 -5.49 -0.25 13.30
CA LEU A 106 -5.18 1.05 12.71
C LEU A 106 -6.45 1.87 12.51
N GLN A 107 -7.48 1.28 11.91
CA GLN A 107 -8.77 1.94 11.71
C GLN A 107 -9.39 2.37 13.04
N ALA A 108 -9.37 1.52 14.07
CA ALA A 108 -9.92 1.84 15.38
C ALA A 108 -9.17 3.01 16.05
N VAL A 109 -7.84 3.02 15.97
CA VAL A 109 -7.01 4.12 16.50
C VAL A 109 -7.25 5.42 15.75
N GLU A 110 -7.29 5.39 14.43
CA GLU A 110 -7.56 6.57 13.60
C GLU A 110 -8.97 7.13 13.86
N THR A 111 -9.98 6.25 14.00
CA THR A 111 -11.35 6.66 14.33
C THR A 111 -11.40 7.30 15.72
N ALA A 112 -10.80 6.66 16.74
CA ALA A 112 -10.75 7.20 18.08
C ALA A 112 -10.03 8.56 18.16
N LEU A 113 -8.93 8.72 17.42
CA LEU A 113 -8.24 10.00 17.29
C LEU A 113 -9.11 11.05 16.62
N ALA A 114 -9.79 10.72 15.54
CA ALA A 114 -10.71 11.63 14.86
C ALA A 114 -11.82 12.10 15.81
N GLU A 115 -12.44 11.19 16.54
CA GLU A 115 -13.47 11.51 17.56
C GLU A 115 -12.92 12.42 18.66
N VAL A 116 -11.70 12.14 19.13
CA VAL A 116 -11.04 13.01 20.13
C VAL A 116 -10.81 14.40 19.56
N PHE A 117 -10.29 14.51 18.33
CA PHE A 117 -10.05 15.81 17.71
C PHE A 117 -11.33 16.57 17.37
N GLU A 118 -12.43 15.89 17.09
CA GLU A 118 -13.72 16.51 16.79
C GLU A 118 -14.46 16.95 18.05
N ASN A 119 -14.47 16.11 19.08
CA ASN A 119 -15.38 16.25 20.21
C ASN A 119 -14.68 16.67 21.52
N ALA A 120 -13.37 16.41 21.66
CA ALA A 120 -12.68 16.73 22.90
C ALA A 120 -12.47 18.25 23.05
N PRO A 121 -12.59 18.77 24.25
CA PRO A 121 -12.37 20.17 24.55
C PRO A 121 -10.88 20.52 24.62
N ILE A 122 -10.14 20.26 23.56
CA ILE A 122 -8.69 20.48 23.49
C ILE A 122 -8.36 21.95 23.73
N GLY A 123 -7.46 22.23 24.67
CA GLY A 123 -7.08 23.56 25.08
C GLY A 123 -8.13 24.29 25.95
N SER A 124 -9.09 23.53 26.48
CA SER A 124 -10.11 24.07 27.38
C SER A 124 -9.73 23.83 28.82
N GLN A 125 -10.11 24.75 29.67
CA GLN A 125 -9.84 24.71 31.10
C GLN A 125 -11.15 24.80 31.90
N ILE A 126 -11.21 24.06 33.01
CA ILE A 126 -12.25 24.22 34.02
C ILE A 126 -11.77 25.29 34.99
N VAL A 127 -12.55 26.36 35.09
CA VAL A 127 -12.29 27.42 36.05
C VAL A 127 -13.38 27.35 37.13
N PRO A 128 -12.99 27.13 38.41
CA PRO A 128 -13.94 27.15 39.50
C PRO A 128 -14.49 28.57 39.72
N TYR A 129 -15.78 28.69 39.97
CA TYR A 129 -16.42 29.95 40.32
C TYR A 129 -17.39 29.74 41.50
N PRO A 130 -17.76 30.81 42.21
CA PRO A 130 -18.69 30.72 43.35
C PRO A 130 -20.07 30.20 42.92
N GLU A 131 -20.72 29.44 43.77
CA GLU A 131 -22.05 28.90 43.55
C GLU A 131 -23.07 30.05 43.28
N SER A 132 -23.83 29.90 42.19
CA SER A 132 -24.87 30.82 41.79
C SER A 132 -26.18 30.07 41.58
N PRO A 133 -27.30 30.52 42.20
CA PRO A 133 -28.57 29.79 42.16
C PRO A 133 -29.20 29.69 40.77
N ASP A 134 -28.74 30.49 39.81
CA ASP A 134 -29.37 30.60 38.44
C ASP A 134 -28.56 29.94 37.32
N THR A 135 -27.58 29.08 37.63
CA THR A 135 -26.70 28.54 36.61
C THR A 135 -27.20 27.19 36.09
N ASP A 136 -27.57 27.11 34.82
CA ASP A 136 -27.93 25.88 34.14
C ASP A 136 -26.65 25.13 33.67
N LEU A 137 -26.25 24.13 34.47
CA LEU A 137 -25.08 23.25 34.19
C LEU A 137 -25.22 22.46 32.89
N GLU A 138 -26.44 22.18 32.46
CA GLU A 138 -26.68 21.42 31.20
C GLU A 138 -26.36 22.29 29.97
N THR A 139 -26.72 23.56 30.02
CA THR A 139 -26.40 24.53 28.95
C THR A 139 -24.90 24.80 28.92
N LEU A 140 -24.21 24.85 30.07
CA LEU A 140 -22.76 24.94 30.13
C LEU A 140 -22.09 23.71 29.53
N GLY A 141 -22.53 22.49 29.84
CA GLY A 141 -22.01 21.25 29.30
C GLY A 141 -22.19 21.12 27.76
N ARG A 142 -23.33 21.57 27.22
CA ARG A 142 -23.56 21.65 25.77
C ARG A 142 -22.62 22.62 25.07
N GLY A 143 -22.21 23.69 25.74
CA GLY A 143 -21.26 24.68 25.23
C GLY A 143 -19.85 24.11 24.94
N PHE A 144 -19.52 22.96 25.54
CA PHE A 144 -18.21 22.30 25.41
C PHE A 144 -18.08 21.41 24.19
N ARG A 145 -19.17 20.81 23.72
CA ARG A 145 -19.15 19.91 22.55
C ARG A 145 -18.77 20.68 21.29
N GLY A 146 -17.70 20.25 20.64
CA GLY A 146 -17.25 20.78 19.36
C GLY A 146 -16.63 22.18 19.38
N ARG A 147 -16.23 22.72 20.52
CA ARG A 147 -15.60 24.04 20.61
C ARG A 147 -14.27 23.98 21.35
N ARG A 148 -13.18 24.05 20.60
CA ARG A 148 -11.81 24.09 21.11
C ARG A 148 -11.50 25.39 21.83
N GLY A 149 -10.72 25.35 22.90
CA GLY A 149 -10.21 26.54 23.58
C GLY A 149 -11.24 27.29 24.41
N ARG A 150 -12.26 26.61 24.98
CA ARG A 150 -13.23 27.20 25.86
C ARG A 150 -12.89 27.03 27.35
N VAL A 151 -13.28 28.02 28.13
CA VAL A 151 -13.24 27.94 29.59
C VAL A 151 -14.59 27.43 30.06
N LEU A 152 -14.60 26.30 30.78
CA LEU A 152 -15.75 25.83 31.53
C LEU A 152 -15.67 26.42 32.93
N MET A 153 -16.66 27.19 33.28
CA MET A 153 -16.81 27.65 34.67
C MET A 153 -17.55 26.57 35.43
N ARG A 154 -16.91 26.05 36.48
CA ARG A 154 -17.50 25.06 37.39
C ARG A 154 -17.85 25.75 38.71
N GLU A 155 -19.08 25.58 39.17
CA GLU A 155 -19.45 25.97 40.52
C GLU A 155 -18.59 25.20 41.52
N SER A 156 -17.87 25.94 42.36
CA SER A 156 -17.19 25.38 43.50
C SER A 156 -18.07 25.59 44.73
N VAL A 157 -18.44 24.52 45.42
CA VAL A 157 -19.14 24.61 46.68
C VAL A 157 -18.24 25.40 47.64
N SER A 158 -18.70 26.56 48.05
CA SER A 158 -17.99 27.36 49.03
C SER A 158 -18.06 26.69 50.40
N VAL A 159 -17.10 25.79 50.67
CA VAL A 159 -16.95 25.17 52.00
C VAL A 159 -16.71 26.25 53.09
N ALA A 160 -16.25 27.43 52.69
CA ALA A 160 -16.11 28.58 53.56
C ALA A 160 -17.47 29.11 54.07
N ALA A 161 -18.55 28.99 53.27
CA ALA A 161 -19.91 29.32 53.74
C ALA A 161 -20.46 28.32 54.76
N ALA A 162 -19.91 27.09 54.81
CA ALA A 162 -20.22 26.06 55.80
C ALA A 162 -19.24 26.02 56.98
N GLY A 163 -18.33 27.01 57.13
CA GLY A 163 -17.35 27.11 58.26
C GLY A 163 -16.16 26.13 58.13
N GLY A 164 -15.94 25.48 56.99
CA GLY A 164 -14.79 24.60 56.74
C GLY A 164 -13.60 25.32 56.09
N PRO A 165 -12.39 24.72 56.13
CA PRO A 165 -11.24 25.27 55.43
C PRO A 165 -11.47 25.27 53.90
N ALA A 166 -11.12 26.38 53.22
CA ALA A 166 -11.25 26.50 51.78
C ALA A 166 -10.45 25.38 51.08
N PRO A 167 -11.05 24.63 50.15
CA PRO A 167 -10.34 23.55 49.44
C PRO A 167 -9.25 24.13 48.55
N THR A 168 -8.01 23.83 48.89
CA THR A 168 -6.80 24.36 48.20
C THR A 168 -6.68 23.85 46.76
N VAL A 169 -7.38 22.80 46.39
CA VAL A 169 -7.29 22.15 45.06
C VAL A 169 -8.38 22.64 44.08
N ASP A 170 -9.57 23.03 44.62
CA ASP A 170 -10.72 23.44 43.79
C ASP A 170 -10.59 24.82 43.12
N TRP A 171 -9.62 25.61 43.55
CA TRP A 171 -9.42 26.99 43.06
C TRP A 171 -8.39 27.11 41.93
N ARG A 172 -7.86 26.00 41.40
CA ARG A 172 -6.92 26.04 40.29
C ARG A 172 -7.63 25.66 39.02
N PRO A 173 -7.40 26.40 37.89
CA PRO A 173 -7.84 25.95 36.61
C PRO A 173 -7.27 24.56 36.32
N ALA A 174 -8.15 23.64 35.91
CA ALA A 174 -7.75 22.27 35.50
C ALA A 174 -7.85 22.13 33.97
N ASP A 175 -6.79 21.66 33.39
CA ASP A 175 -6.79 21.31 31.95
C ASP A 175 -7.64 20.05 31.73
N VAL A 176 -8.61 20.13 30.83
CA VAL A 176 -9.48 19.00 30.43
C VAL A 176 -9.07 18.38 29.09
N SER A 177 -7.96 18.85 28.55
CA SER A 177 -7.44 18.26 27.32
C SER A 177 -7.03 16.80 27.53
N PRO A 178 -7.41 15.86 26.65
CA PRO A 178 -6.94 14.49 26.74
C PRO A 178 -5.42 14.42 26.60
N ASP A 179 -4.74 13.71 27.50
CA ASP A 179 -3.31 13.45 27.39
C ASP A 179 -3.06 12.29 26.40
N LEU A 180 -2.92 12.62 25.12
CA LEU A 180 -2.65 11.65 24.07
C LEU A 180 -1.24 11.06 24.13
N SER A 181 -0.32 11.67 24.92
CA SER A 181 1.06 11.18 25.03
C SER A 181 1.14 9.82 25.75
N LYS A 182 0.23 9.59 26.69
CA LYS A 182 0.14 8.32 27.46
C LYS A 182 -0.45 7.16 26.65
N ALA A 183 -1.12 7.44 25.54
CA ALA A 183 -1.78 6.42 24.73
C ALA A 183 -0.84 5.73 23.73
N MET A 184 0.46 6.09 23.67
CA MET A 184 1.45 5.56 22.72
C MET A 184 0.93 5.51 21.26
N THR A 185 0.08 6.49 20.91
CA THR A 185 -0.63 6.50 19.62
C THR A 185 0.32 6.58 18.43
N ARG A 186 1.40 7.34 18.57
CA ARG A 186 2.41 7.48 17.53
C ARG A 186 3.11 6.15 17.25
N GLU A 187 3.58 5.46 18.27
CA GLU A 187 4.25 4.18 18.20
C GLU A 187 3.34 3.11 17.61
N THR A 188 2.07 3.11 18.04
CA THR A 188 1.05 2.18 17.54
C THR A 188 0.77 2.42 16.05
N LEU A 189 0.59 3.67 15.62
CA LEU A 189 0.38 4.02 14.22
C LEU A 189 1.59 3.68 13.35
N GLU A 190 2.80 3.94 13.83
CA GLU A 190 4.05 3.59 13.12
C GLU A 190 4.21 2.07 13.01
N ALA A 191 3.97 1.31 14.07
CA ALA A 191 4.04 -0.15 14.05
C ALA A 191 3.00 -0.76 13.11
N ALA A 192 1.76 -0.27 13.14
CA ALA A 192 0.69 -0.70 12.25
C ALA A 192 1.01 -0.41 10.79
N ARG A 193 1.48 0.81 10.47
CA ARG A 193 1.91 1.19 9.13
C ARG A 193 3.04 0.28 8.64
N ASN A 194 4.06 0.06 9.46
CA ASN A 194 5.21 -0.77 9.11
C ASN A 194 4.80 -2.22 8.84
N SER A 195 3.89 -2.77 9.63
CA SER A 195 3.32 -4.11 9.44
C SER A 195 2.56 -4.20 8.11
N ILE A 196 1.70 -3.24 7.81
CA ILE A 196 0.94 -3.18 6.56
C ILE A 196 1.89 -3.04 5.36
N CYS A 197 2.88 -2.14 5.42
CA CYS A 197 3.89 -1.99 4.37
C CYS A 197 4.63 -3.31 4.12
N GLY A 198 5.00 -4.03 5.18
CA GLY A 198 5.68 -5.32 5.10
C GLY A 198 4.88 -6.38 4.34
N VAL A 199 3.56 -6.41 4.48
CA VAL A 199 2.67 -7.33 3.74
C VAL A 199 2.68 -7.08 2.24
N PHE A 200 2.88 -5.83 1.82
CA PHE A 200 3.03 -5.45 0.42
C PHE A 200 4.49 -5.49 -0.08
N GLY A 201 5.43 -5.95 0.77
CA GLY A 201 6.85 -5.99 0.43
C GLY A 201 7.52 -4.61 0.40
N VAL A 202 6.87 -3.59 0.93
CA VAL A 202 7.42 -2.23 1.00
C VAL A 202 8.20 -2.07 2.29
N LEU A 203 9.49 -1.79 2.18
CA LEU A 203 10.33 -1.56 3.36
C LEU A 203 9.98 -0.23 4.04
N PRO A 204 9.77 -0.21 5.36
CA PRO A 204 9.43 0.99 6.13
C PRO A 204 10.44 2.13 5.96
N ALA A 205 11.68 1.79 5.62
CA ALA A 205 12.75 2.73 5.34
C ALA A 205 12.41 3.77 4.24
N LEU A 206 11.48 3.45 3.32
CA LEU A 206 11.03 4.40 2.30
C LEU A 206 10.23 5.58 2.88
N PHE A 207 9.65 5.41 4.07
CA PHE A 207 8.82 6.41 4.74
C PHE A 207 9.52 7.07 5.94
N ALA A 208 10.78 6.68 6.21
CA ALA A 208 11.54 7.27 7.27
C ALA A 208 11.92 8.73 6.94
N SER A 209 11.76 9.64 7.89
CA SER A 209 12.07 11.07 7.70
C SER A 209 13.56 11.33 7.41
N ASN A 210 14.42 10.39 7.77
CA ASN A 210 15.87 10.41 7.55
C ASN A 210 16.32 9.48 6.41
N ALA A 211 15.41 9.05 5.52
CA ALA A 211 15.73 8.17 4.41
C ALA A 211 16.78 8.80 3.49
N GLN A 212 17.92 8.13 3.34
CA GLN A 212 19.00 8.55 2.46
C GLN A 212 18.89 7.87 1.09
N GLY A 213 19.42 8.52 0.05
CA GLY A 213 19.34 8.03 -1.33
C GLY A 213 19.78 6.57 -1.54
N PRO A 214 20.87 6.08 -0.94
CA PRO A 214 21.26 4.67 -1.02
C PRO A 214 20.19 3.73 -0.46
N LEU A 215 19.63 4.04 0.70
CA LEU A 215 18.60 3.24 1.35
C LEU A 215 17.30 3.19 0.53
N VAL A 216 16.92 4.34 -0.04
CA VAL A 216 15.74 4.41 -0.92
C VAL A 216 15.91 3.54 -2.16
N ARG A 217 17.09 3.60 -2.80
CA ARG A 217 17.39 2.75 -3.97
C ARG A 217 17.38 1.27 -3.63
N GLU A 218 17.94 0.89 -2.50
CA GLU A 218 17.95 -0.51 -2.05
C GLU A 218 16.52 -1.01 -1.76
N ALA A 219 15.72 -0.20 -1.09
CA ALA A 219 14.32 -0.51 -0.83
C ALA A 219 13.49 -0.64 -2.12
N GLN A 220 13.76 0.19 -3.12
CA GLN A 220 13.13 0.07 -4.45
C GLN A 220 13.53 -1.23 -5.16
N ARG A 221 14.82 -1.59 -5.13
CA ARG A 221 15.32 -2.86 -5.70
C ARG A 221 14.69 -4.07 -4.99
N HIS A 222 14.61 -4.01 -3.66
CA HIS A 222 13.97 -5.06 -2.86
C HIS A 222 12.52 -5.24 -3.25
N LEU A 223 11.73 -4.16 -3.31
CA LEU A 223 10.34 -4.20 -3.75
C LEU A 223 10.21 -4.78 -5.16
N ALA A 224 11.02 -4.33 -6.10
CA ALA A 224 10.99 -4.80 -7.48
C ALA A 224 11.35 -6.29 -7.57
N GLY A 225 12.47 -6.71 -6.97
CA GLY A 225 12.99 -8.07 -7.13
C GLY A 225 12.24 -9.11 -6.30
N TRP A 226 11.86 -8.78 -5.07
CA TRP A 226 11.29 -9.78 -4.15
C TRP A 226 9.77 -9.81 -4.15
N THR A 227 9.12 -8.75 -4.59
CA THR A 227 7.65 -8.68 -4.58
C THR A 227 7.07 -8.58 -5.98
N LEU A 228 7.51 -7.59 -6.75
CA LEU A 228 6.86 -7.29 -8.03
C LEU A 228 7.28 -8.25 -9.14
N GLN A 229 8.56 -8.65 -9.23
CA GLN A 229 9.02 -9.54 -10.28
C GLN A 229 8.40 -10.96 -10.19
N PRO A 230 8.29 -11.61 -9.01
CA PRO A 230 7.56 -12.87 -8.89
C PRO A 230 6.09 -12.76 -9.34
N ILE A 231 5.41 -11.66 -9.01
CA ILE A 231 4.04 -11.41 -9.46
C ILE A 231 4.00 -11.22 -10.99
N ALA A 232 4.97 -10.49 -11.55
CA ALA A 232 5.09 -10.29 -12.99
C ALA A 232 5.29 -11.62 -13.74
N MET A 233 6.08 -12.54 -13.18
CA MET A 233 6.26 -13.88 -13.73
C MET A 233 4.95 -14.69 -13.74
N LEU A 234 4.19 -14.68 -12.64
CA LEU A 234 2.88 -15.34 -12.60
C LEU A 234 1.89 -14.78 -13.65
N ILE A 235 1.92 -13.45 -13.85
CA ILE A 235 1.10 -12.81 -14.89
C ILE A 235 1.57 -13.25 -16.28
N ALA A 236 2.87 -13.28 -16.52
CA ALA A 236 3.47 -13.69 -17.80
C ALA A 236 3.17 -15.15 -18.14
N GLU A 237 3.27 -16.06 -17.17
CA GLU A 237 2.93 -17.48 -17.35
C GLU A 237 1.45 -17.67 -17.74
N GLU A 238 0.53 -17.05 -17.02
CA GLU A 238 -0.91 -17.14 -17.32
C GLU A 238 -1.24 -16.49 -18.68
N ALA A 239 -0.60 -15.35 -19.00
CA ALA A 239 -0.77 -14.67 -20.27
C ALA A 239 -0.22 -15.52 -21.44
N SER A 240 0.97 -16.11 -21.30
CA SER A 240 1.56 -16.97 -22.32
C SER A 240 0.68 -18.18 -22.61
N ALA A 241 0.13 -18.81 -21.57
CA ALA A 241 -0.76 -19.96 -21.71
C ALA A 241 -2.07 -19.65 -22.46
N LYS A 242 -2.53 -18.39 -22.43
CA LYS A 242 -3.86 -17.97 -22.93
C LYS A 242 -3.83 -17.12 -24.19
N LEU A 243 -2.77 -16.35 -24.39
CA LEU A 243 -2.67 -15.44 -25.55
C LEU A 243 -1.95 -16.06 -26.75
N GLY A 244 -1.41 -17.27 -26.61
CA GLY A 244 -0.75 -17.99 -27.70
C GLY A 244 0.60 -17.40 -28.15
N SER A 245 1.22 -16.59 -27.30
CA SER A 245 2.54 -15.99 -27.50
C SER A 245 3.37 -16.14 -26.23
N ASP A 246 4.69 -16.16 -26.36
CA ASP A 246 5.58 -16.14 -25.21
C ASP A 246 5.64 -14.71 -24.64
N VAL A 247 4.97 -14.52 -23.50
CA VAL A 247 4.86 -13.21 -22.83
C VAL A 247 5.92 -13.11 -21.75
N MET A 248 6.70 -12.06 -21.80
CA MET A 248 7.68 -11.72 -20.76
C MET A 248 7.35 -10.38 -20.13
N ILE A 249 7.45 -10.30 -18.79
CA ILE A 249 7.21 -9.06 -18.04
C ILE A 249 8.39 -8.82 -17.10
N ASP A 250 9.12 -7.75 -17.34
CA ASP A 250 10.28 -7.37 -16.54
C ASP A 250 9.98 -6.08 -15.78
N VAL A 251 10.05 -6.14 -14.45
CA VAL A 251 9.90 -5.00 -13.54
C VAL A 251 11.26 -4.46 -13.10
N LEU A 252 12.31 -5.29 -13.18
CA LEU A 252 13.66 -4.93 -12.70
C LEU A 252 14.34 -3.96 -13.64
N ARG A 253 14.29 -4.22 -14.95
CA ARG A 253 14.93 -3.40 -15.98
C ARG A 253 14.51 -1.92 -15.89
N PRO A 254 13.22 -1.56 -15.86
CA PRO A 254 12.80 -0.17 -15.68
C PRO A 254 13.28 0.48 -14.39
N VAL A 255 13.25 -0.24 -13.26
CA VAL A 255 13.73 0.29 -11.97
C VAL A 255 15.24 0.58 -12.01
N GLN A 256 16.00 -0.31 -12.62
CA GLN A 256 17.46 -0.12 -12.80
C GLN A 256 17.79 0.98 -13.81
N ALA A 257 16.93 1.22 -14.80
CA ALA A 257 17.13 2.29 -15.77
C ALA A 257 17.19 3.69 -15.12
N TYR A 258 16.52 3.90 -14.00
CA TYR A 258 16.57 5.15 -13.23
C TYR A 258 17.85 5.30 -12.39
N ASP A 259 18.63 4.24 -12.17
CA ASP A 259 19.91 4.31 -11.45
C ASP A 259 21.08 4.57 -12.41
N ALA A 260 21.08 5.73 -13.05
CA ALA A 260 22.16 6.12 -13.97
C ALA A 260 23.53 6.10 -13.29
N GLY A 261 23.62 6.49 -12.01
CA GLY A 261 24.87 6.46 -11.23
C GLY A 261 25.37 5.05 -10.95
N GLY A 262 24.47 4.09 -10.67
CA GLY A 262 24.82 2.68 -10.50
C GLY A 262 25.33 2.07 -11.81
N ARG A 263 24.66 2.35 -12.91
CA ARG A 263 25.06 1.88 -14.25
C ARG A 263 26.43 2.44 -14.66
N ALA A 264 26.66 3.73 -14.44
CA ALA A 264 27.96 4.35 -14.75
C ALA A 264 29.10 3.72 -13.93
N ARG A 265 28.88 3.44 -12.65
CA ARG A 265 29.86 2.74 -11.81
C ARG A 265 30.11 1.31 -12.26
N ALA A 266 29.04 0.55 -12.57
CA ALA A 266 29.17 -0.81 -13.07
C ALA A 266 29.95 -0.84 -14.39
N LEU A 267 29.65 0.06 -15.33
CA LEU A 267 30.38 0.19 -16.58
C LEU A 267 31.85 0.52 -16.34
N ALA A 268 32.18 1.49 -15.49
CA ALA A 268 33.54 1.85 -15.14
C ALA A 268 34.30 0.65 -14.56
N THR A 269 33.68 -0.12 -13.67
CA THR A 269 34.28 -1.32 -13.07
C THR A 269 34.54 -2.41 -14.11
N ILE A 270 33.61 -2.63 -15.05
CA ILE A 270 33.77 -3.62 -16.14
C ILE A 270 34.89 -3.18 -17.08
N VAL A 271 34.92 -1.92 -17.50
CA VAL A 271 35.98 -1.39 -18.35
C VAL A 271 37.35 -1.51 -17.67
N GLN A 272 37.43 -1.23 -16.38
CA GLN A 272 38.67 -1.40 -15.60
C GLN A 272 39.10 -2.87 -15.51
N ALA A 273 38.18 -3.78 -15.26
CA ALA A 273 38.45 -5.23 -15.21
C ALA A 273 38.93 -5.75 -16.58
N LEU A 274 38.30 -5.32 -17.70
CA LEU A 274 38.76 -5.64 -19.05
C LEU A 274 40.11 -5.09 -19.39
N SER A 275 40.42 -3.86 -18.96
CA SER A 275 41.77 -3.26 -19.12
C SER A 275 42.83 -4.09 -18.39
N GLN A 276 42.58 -4.47 -17.14
CA GLN A 276 43.48 -5.31 -16.34
C GLN A 276 43.66 -6.71 -16.96
N ALA A 277 42.58 -7.33 -17.45
CA ALA A 277 42.64 -8.62 -18.15
C ALA A 277 43.50 -8.54 -19.41
N LYS A 278 43.37 -7.45 -20.18
CA LYS A 278 44.19 -7.19 -21.37
C LYS A 278 45.69 -7.01 -21.00
N GLU A 279 45.97 -6.26 -19.94
CA GLU A 279 47.33 -6.07 -19.45
C GLU A 279 47.96 -7.38 -18.95
N ALA A 280 47.15 -8.26 -18.38
CA ALA A 280 47.56 -9.60 -17.93
C ALA A 280 47.72 -10.61 -19.10
N GLY A 281 47.56 -10.19 -20.36
CA GLY A 281 47.67 -11.05 -21.52
C GLY A 281 46.49 -12.01 -21.75
N LEU A 282 45.41 -11.83 -20.98
CA LEU A 282 44.16 -12.55 -21.20
C LEU A 282 43.37 -11.85 -22.32
N ALA A 283 42.99 -12.60 -23.38
CA ALA A 283 42.09 -12.06 -24.39
C ALA A 283 40.71 -11.87 -23.75
N PRO A 284 40.26 -10.65 -23.51
CA PRO A 284 38.92 -10.47 -23.00
C PRO A 284 37.94 -10.93 -24.09
N GLY A 285 37.16 -11.92 -23.78
CA GLY A 285 36.02 -12.28 -24.61
C GLY A 285 35.20 -11.03 -24.92
N ASP A 286 34.62 -11.00 -26.06
CA ASP A 286 33.96 -9.91 -26.73
C ASP A 286 33.53 -8.72 -25.83
N LEU A 287 34.09 -7.55 -26.03
CA LEU A 287 33.74 -6.32 -25.30
C LEU A 287 32.23 -6.05 -25.37
N ASN A 288 31.59 -6.45 -26.46
CA ASN A 288 30.15 -6.37 -26.64
C ASN A 288 29.38 -7.24 -25.64
N ALA A 289 29.88 -8.43 -25.29
CA ALA A 289 29.24 -9.27 -24.27
C ALA A 289 29.24 -8.60 -22.87
N ALA A 290 30.32 -7.88 -22.54
CA ALA A 290 30.40 -7.11 -21.31
C ALA A 290 29.50 -5.87 -21.32
N LEU A 291 29.37 -5.22 -22.47
CA LEU A 291 28.46 -4.09 -22.65
C LEU A 291 26.98 -4.51 -22.60
N THR A 292 26.64 -5.68 -23.15
CA THR A 292 25.26 -6.21 -23.05
C THR A 292 24.86 -6.52 -21.61
N LEU A 293 25.77 -6.95 -20.74
CA LEU A 293 25.52 -7.13 -19.31
C LEU A 293 25.14 -5.84 -18.56
N VAL A 294 25.54 -4.68 -19.09
CA VAL A 294 25.29 -3.36 -18.49
C VAL A 294 24.31 -2.54 -19.31
N ASN A 295 24.03 -2.94 -20.54
CA ASN A 295 23.11 -2.24 -21.43
C ASN A 295 21.67 -2.69 -21.14
N TRP A 296 20.96 -1.88 -20.37
CA TRP A 296 19.57 -2.08 -19.95
C TRP A 296 18.58 -1.39 -20.91
N GLY A 297 19.01 -1.01 -22.08
CA GLY A 297 18.14 -0.51 -23.15
C GLY A 297 17.27 -1.64 -23.73
N PRO A 298 16.14 -1.32 -24.36
CA PRO A 298 15.45 -2.29 -25.18
C PRO A 298 16.47 -2.82 -26.21
N GLU A 299 16.52 -4.12 -26.41
CA GLU A 299 17.21 -4.67 -27.57
C GLU A 299 16.48 -4.09 -28.77
N ASP A 300 17.12 -3.15 -29.49
CA ASP A 300 16.67 -2.77 -30.80
C ASP A 300 16.68 -4.07 -31.61
N GLY A 301 15.49 -4.58 -31.85
CA GLY A 301 15.30 -5.76 -32.66
C GLY A 301 16.06 -5.53 -33.95
N ALA A 302 17.07 -6.37 -34.19
CA ALA A 302 17.74 -6.42 -35.47
C ALA A 302 16.67 -6.55 -36.52
N ALA A 303 16.63 -5.57 -37.40
CA ALA A 303 15.81 -5.54 -38.60
C ALA A 303 16.13 -6.70 -39.53
#